data_adead2197464f5eae87f107204c87e38
#
_entry.id   adead2197464f5eae87f107204c87e38
#
_cell.length_a   1.000
_cell.length_b   1.000
_cell.length_c   1.000
_cell.angle_alpha   90.00
_cell.angle_beta   90.00
_cell.angle_gamma   90.00
#
_symmetry.space_group_name_H-M   'P 1'
#
loop_
_entity.id
_entity.type
_entity.pdbx_description
1 polymer ?
#
loop_
_entity_poly.entity_id
_entity_poly.type
_entity_poly.pdbx_seq_one_letter_code
_entity_poly.pdbx_strand_id
1 'polypeptide(L)'
;KSNKMPAVVTDQFRILNASNFVDTVTGVGGTDPSSSFYVSVSLPNPTIVGFGRTSTWNTATPNPVDNINDNNHIGDTSLFGKRVIGRNVRRLIRRVNWTQGTRYEMYRHDYSVNSPSPITQSSRLYDARYYVMNENFNVYVCIDNGSSGINTTGNASQDEPTFTDLEPSKAGESGDGYIWKYLFTVAPSDIIKFDSTDFIAVPNDWTTTTDASIQSVRENGDSDTNNNQIKKVYIDNQGEGYSGGLGQEFNILGDGTGGKVVVDVISGKITNAIVSSGGKGYTYGLVDLGSINANASTKAKLIPIIPPSKGHGHNAYEELGTDRVLVYARFGGDNKDFPLDTKFAQVQLVKNPTSIGTTSVYFGDSFSSLNAFKFSTTSGNPSIGEKITQTLGSGLKAVGYVASYDAETKVMKYIQDRSLYFGNSTDQTDYVGISTQGQVLAFESSTNQVSAPSGFSGSIETTFSLGITTVGSKNVGLGVTFTNGLATPEINKGSGDIIY
;
A
#
# COMPACT_ATOMS: atom_id res chain seq x y z
N LYS A 1 16.33 -32.90 -13.97
CA LYS A 1 15.96 -31.83 -13.01
C LYS A 1 15.39 -30.67 -13.84
N SER A 2 14.07 -30.46 -13.82
CA SER A 2 13.43 -29.29 -14.45
C SER A 2 13.88 -28.05 -13.67
N ASN A 3 14.71 -27.21 -14.28
CA ASN A 3 14.98 -25.87 -13.78
C ASN A 3 13.71 -25.04 -13.94
N LYS A 4 12.85 -25.05 -12.92
CA LYS A 4 11.77 -24.07 -12.84
C LYS A 4 12.42 -22.70 -12.60
N MET A 5 12.41 -21.84 -13.60
CA MET A 5 12.74 -20.43 -13.37
C MET A 5 11.71 -19.86 -12.41
N PRO A 6 12.14 -19.21 -11.30
CA PRO A 6 11.19 -18.52 -10.43
C PRO A 6 10.51 -17.40 -11.22
N ALA A 7 9.23 -17.18 -10.97
CA ALA A 7 8.53 -16.02 -11.52
C ALA A 7 9.19 -14.74 -10.99
N VAL A 8 9.58 -13.84 -11.89
CA VAL A 8 10.17 -12.54 -11.52
C VAL A 8 9.08 -11.50 -11.61
N VAL A 9 8.76 -10.89 -10.48
CA VAL A 9 7.87 -9.73 -10.40
C VAL A 9 8.74 -8.48 -10.47
N THR A 10 8.60 -7.70 -11.54
CA THR A 10 9.38 -6.47 -11.76
C THR A 10 8.82 -5.31 -10.93
N ASP A 11 9.65 -4.29 -10.70
CA ASP A 11 9.23 -3.08 -9.99
C ASP A 11 8.13 -2.33 -10.77
N GLN A 12 8.25 -2.26 -12.09
CA GLN A 12 7.24 -1.65 -12.96
C GLN A 12 5.87 -2.36 -12.83
N PHE A 13 5.88 -3.68 -12.72
CA PHE A 13 4.64 -4.44 -12.51
C PHE A 13 4.00 -4.12 -11.16
N ARG A 14 4.81 -3.98 -10.10
CA ARG A 14 4.33 -3.61 -8.76
C ARG A 14 3.72 -2.20 -8.75
N ILE A 15 4.43 -1.23 -9.35
CA ILE A 15 3.97 0.16 -9.48
C ILE A 15 2.67 0.20 -10.29
N LEU A 16 2.59 -0.54 -11.40
CA LEU A 16 1.38 -0.63 -12.22
C LEU A 16 0.19 -1.20 -11.44
N ASN A 17 0.40 -2.27 -10.67
CA ASN A 17 -0.66 -2.85 -9.85
C ASN A 17 -1.17 -1.88 -8.77
N ALA A 18 -0.25 -1.19 -8.08
CA ALA A 18 -0.60 -0.17 -7.11
C ALA A 18 -1.40 0.96 -7.77
N SER A 19 -0.97 1.40 -8.95
CA SER A 19 -1.68 2.42 -9.74
C SER A 19 -3.07 1.97 -10.15
N ASN A 20 -3.21 0.77 -10.72
CA ASN A 20 -4.51 0.23 -11.13
C ASN A 20 -5.49 0.12 -9.97
N PHE A 21 -5.03 -0.29 -8.80
CA PHE A 21 -5.88 -0.33 -7.60
C PHE A 21 -6.37 1.07 -7.21
N VAL A 22 -5.44 2.03 -7.06
CA VAL A 22 -5.79 3.40 -6.68
C VAL A 22 -6.73 4.02 -7.72
N ASP A 23 -6.44 3.88 -9.00
CA ASP A 23 -7.25 4.43 -10.09
C ASP A 23 -8.66 3.82 -10.12
N THR A 24 -8.79 2.52 -9.83
CA THR A 24 -10.09 1.86 -9.68
C THR A 24 -10.90 2.44 -8.52
N VAL A 25 -10.27 2.70 -7.37
CA VAL A 25 -10.95 3.27 -6.19
C VAL A 25 -11.28 4.75 -6.39
N THR A 26 -10.42 5.49 -7.06
CA THR A 26 -10.62 6.94 -7.31
C THR A 26 -11.53 7.25 -8.48
N GLY A 27 -11.77 6.27 -9.36
CA GLY A 27 -12.52 6.46 -10.60
C GLY A 27 -11.74 7.21 -11.69
N VAL A 28 -10.43 7.32 -11.55
CA VAL A 28 -9.56 7.94 -12.56
C VAL A 28 -9.36 6.98 -13.74
N GLY A 29 -9.30 7.51 -14.95
CA GLY A 29 -9.00 6.71 -16.16
C GLY A 29 -10.18 5.92 -16.73
N GLY A 30 -11.43 6.23 -16.35
CA GLY A 30 -12.62 5.57 -16.88
C GLY A 30 -12.84 4.17 -16.34
N THR A 31 -12.21 3.86 -15.22
CA THR A 31 -12.42 2.59 -14.50
C THR A 31 -13.86 2.52 -13.98
N ASP A 32 -14.35 1.31 -13.93
CA ASP A 32 -15.74 0.93 -13.71
C ASP A 32 -16.38 1.63 -12.49
N PRO A 33 -17.30 2.61 -12.70
CA PRO A 33 -17.99 3.27 -11.59
C PRO A 33 -18.94 2.34 -10.83
N SER A 34 -19.15 1.11 -11.31
CA SER A 34 -19.97 0.10 -10.67
C SER A 34 -19.23 -0.64 -9.55
N SER A 35 -17.93 -0.45 -9.40
CA SER A 35 -17.14 -1.10 -8.35
C SER A 35 -17.16 -0.34 -7.03
N SER A 36 -17.33 -1.05 -5.93
CA SER A 36 -17.22 -0.51 -4.56
C SER A 36 -16.25 -1.32 -3.73
N PHE A 37 -15.44 -0.61 -2.94
CA PHE A 37 -14.44 -1.23 -2.05
C PHE A 37 -14.71 -0.86 -0.60
N TYR A 38 -14.51 -1.82 0.29
CA TYR A 38 -14.68 -1.64 1.73
C TYR A 38 -13.49 -2.24 2.47
N VAL A 39 -13.03 -1.53 3.49
CA VAL A 39 -12.24 -2.17 4.55
C VAL A 39 -13.23 -2.78 5.52
N SER A 40 -13.12 -4.07 5.77
CA SER A 40 -13.92 -4.78 6.75
C SER A 40 -13.04 -5.36 7.83
N VAL A 41 -13.55 -5.41 9.05
CA VAL A 41 -12.87 -5.98 10.20
C VAL A 41 -13.59 -7.23 10.65
N SER A 42 -12.82 -8.25 11.07
CA SER A 42 -13.31 -9.55 11.49
C SER A 42 -12.72 -9.93 12.83
N LEU A 43 -13.33 -10.90 13.49
CA LEU A 43 -12.87 -11.43 14.74
C LEU A 43 -11.52 -12.14 14.59
N PRO A 44 -10.69 -12.17 15.66
CA PRO A 44 -9.52 -13.04 15.69
C PRO A 44 -9.91 -14.49 15.41
N ASN A 45 -8.98 -15.28 14.86
CA ASN A 45 -9.20 -16.72 14.62
C ASN A 45 -9.79 -17.40 15.83
N PRO A 46 -10.78 -18.32 15.67
CA PRO A 46 -11.53 -18.84 16.76
C PRO A 46 -10.68 -19.63 17.76
N THR A 47 -10.94 -19.40 19.02
CA THR A 47 -10.81 -20.42 20.06
C THR A 47 -12.21 -20.82 20.49
N ILE A 48 -12.38 -22.05 20.90
CA ILE A 48 -13.65 -22.69 21.26
C ILE A 48 -14.37 -21.99 22.42
N VAL A 49 -13.73 -21.09 23.12
CA VAL A 49 -14.27 -20.41 24.29
C VAL A 49 -14.38 -18.91 24.00
N GLY A 50 -15.58 -18.47 23.65
CA GLY A 50 -15.88 -17.05 23.44
C GLY A 50 -15.49 -16.50 22.08
N PHE A 51 -15.63 -15.21 21.89
CA PHE A 51 -15.27 -14.49 20.68
C PHE A 51 -13.78 -14.53 20.43
N GLY A 52 -13.33 -15.31 19.47
CA GLY A 52 -12.04 -15.20 18.85
C GLY A 52 -10.84 -15.66 19.65
N ARG A 53 -9.72 -15.74 18.97
CA ARG A 53 -8.40 -16.02 19.56
C ARG A 53 -8.00 -14.93 20.54
N THR A 54 -7.42 -15.34 21.64
CA THR A 54 -6.70 -14.43 22.54
C THR A 54 -5.35 -13.98 21.99
N SER A 55 -4.85 -14.61 20.93
CA SER A 55 -3.60 -14.21 20.28
C SER A 55 -3.83 -13.01 19.37
N THR A 56 -3.30 -11.87 19.78
CA THR A 56 -3.11 -10.73 18.92
C THR A 56 -2.04 -11.03 17.86
N TRP A 57 -2.01 -10.27 16.78
CA TRP A 57 -0.84 -10.24 15.90
C TRP A 57 0.40 -9.94 16.73
N ASN A 58 1.44 -10.71 16.53
CA ASN A 58 2.74 -10.52 17.19
C ASN A 58 3.68 -9.59 16.40
N THR A 59 3.23 -9.13 15.23
CA THR A 59 3.95 -8.19 14.37
C THR A 59 2.98 -7.12 13.87
N ALA A 60 3.50 -5.94 13.58
CA ALA A 60 2.73 -4.85 12.99
C ALA A 60 2.26 -5.18 11.55
N THR A 61 2.97 -6.06 10.87
CA THR A 61 2.68 -6.50 9.50
C THR A 61 2.67 -8.04 9.44
N PRO A 62 1.58 -8.70 9.85
CA PRO A 62 1.50 -10.16 9.78
C PRO A 62 1.49 -10.61 8.31
N ASN A 63 2.14 -11.74 8.04
CA ASN A 63 2.09 -12.32 6.72
C ASN A 63 0.65 -12.68 6.34
N PRO A 64 0.23 -12.42 5.09
CA PRO A 64 -1.06 -12.88 4.59
C PRO A 64 -1.16 -14.41 4.67
N VAL A 65 -2.30 -14.90 5.15
CA VAL A 65 -2.57 -16.33 5.22
C VAL A 65 -3.40 -16.74 4.00
N ASP A 66 -2.91 -17.72 3.24
CA ASP A 66 -3.61 -18.29 2.08
C ASP A 66 -4.18 -19.66 2.43
N ASN A 67 -5.18 -19.66 3.27
CA ASN A 67 -5.86 -20.86 3.72
C ASN A 67 -7.38 -20.67 3.60
N ILE A 68 -8.05 -21.62 2.95
CA ILE A 68 -9.51 -21.53 2.76
C ILE A 68 -10.30 -21.46 4.07
N ASN A 69 -9.80 -22.11 5.12
CA ASN A 69 -10.44 -22.09 6.44
C ASN A 69 -10.35 -20.69 7.06
N ASP A 70 -9.18 -20.05 6.96
CA ASP A 70 -8.98 -18.70 7.47
C ASP A 70 -9.78 -17.68 6.65
N ASN A 71 -9.84 -17.85 5.32
CA ASN A 71 -10.67 -17.02 4.46
C ASN A 71 -12.17 -17.16 4.79
N ASN A 72 -12.65 -18.38 5.02
CA ASN A 72 -14.03 -18.62 5.45
C ASN A 72 -14.29 -17.98 6.82
N HIS A 73 -13.37 -18.17 7.77
CA HIS A 73 -13.49 -17.57 9.09
C HIS A 73 -13.58 -16.04 9.02
N ILE A 74 -12.71 -15.40 8.24
CA ILE A 74 -12.72 -13.96 8.03
C ILE A 74 -14.06 -13.48 7.47
N GLY A 75 -14.61 -14.19 6.49
CA GLY A 75 -15.92 -13.88 5.91
C GLY A 75 -17.07 -14.06 6.92
N ASP A 76 -17.11 -15.21 7.59
CA ASP A 76 -18.18 -15.57 8.52
C ASP A 76 -18.19 -14.69 9.80
N THR A 77 -17.01 -14.24 10.23
CA THR A 77 -16.83 -13.41 11.44
C THR A 77 -16.67 -11.93 11.15
N SER A 78 -16.89 -11.52 9.91
CA SER A 78 -16.87 -10.11 9.54
C SER A 78 -17.91 -9.34 10.36
N LEU A 79 -17.51 -8.21 10.92
CA LEU A 79 -18.34 -7.41 11.83
C LEU A 79 -18.92 -6.20 11.11
N PHE A 80 -18.03 -5.40 10.52
CA PHE A 80 -18.38 -4.10 10.01
C PHE A 80 -17.44 -3.71 8.86
N GLY A 81 -17.97 -3.03 7.85
CA GLY A 81 -17.20 -2.52 6.73
C GLY A 81 -17.39 -1.03 6.55
N LYS A 82 -16.28 -0.34 6.19
CA LYS A 82 -16.26 1.07 5.85
C LYS A 82 -15.85 1.24 4.40
N ARG A 83 -16.61 2.03 3.64
CA ARG A 83 -16.33 2.26 2.23
C ARG A 83 -15.03 3.00 2.02
N VAL A 84 -14.23 2.52 1.08
CA VAL A 84 -12.99 3.14 0.63
C VAL A 84 -13.32 4.04 -0.56
N ILE A 85 -12.96 5.30 -0.47
CA ILE A 85 -13.12 6.29 -1.52
C ILE A 85 -11.77 6.97 -1.80
N GLY A 86 -11.64 7.68 -2.90
CA GLY A 86 -10.37 8.26 -3.36
C GLY A 86 -9.60 9.07 -2.31
N ARG A 87 -10.30 9.78 -1.40
CA ARG A 87 -9.67 10.52 -0.28
C ARG A 87 -9.14 9.63 0.84
N ASN A 88 -9.39 8.31 0.80
CA ASN A 88 -8.99 7.35 1.82
C ASN A 88 -7.92 6.38 1.33
N VAL A 89 -7.38 6.60 0.17
CA VAL A 89 -6.31 5.77 -0.41
C VAL A 89 -5.19 6.64 -0.92
N ARG A 90 -3.93 6.24 -0.68
CA ARG A 90 -2.74 6.91 -1.20
C ARG A 90 -1.68 5.90 -1.61
N ARG A 91 -0.94 6.25 -2.67
CA ARG A 91 0.31 5.59 -3.00
C ARG A 91 1.36 6.00 -1.99
N LEU A 92 2.24 5.09 -1.65
CA LEU A 92 3.28 5.31 -0.65
C LEU A 92 4.67 5.05 -1.21
N ILE A 93 5.63 5.78 -0.65
CA ILE A 93 7.06 5.52 -0.75
C ILE A 93 7.66 5.38 0.65
N ARG A 94 8.84 4.78 0.79
CA ARG A 94 9.54 4.71 2.08
C ARG A 94 9.86 6.09 2.61
N ARG A 95 9.78 6.29 3.92
CA ARG A 95 10.17 7.54 4.55
C ARG A 95 11.68 7.61 4.69
N VAL A 96 12.28 8.63 4.10
CA VAL A 96 13.68 8.98 4.28
C VAL A 96 13.71 10.45 4.69
N ASN A 97 13.88 10.71 5.98
CA ASN A 97 14.02 12.09 6.46
C ASN A 97 15.42 12.59 6.17
N TRP A 98 15.52 13.86 5.76
CA TRP A 98 16.82 14.52 5.68
C TRP A 98 17.41 14.68 7.09
N THR A 99 18.70 14.44 7.20
CA THR A 99 19.45 14.62 8.46
C THR A 99 20.85 15.08 8.14
N GLN A 100 21.28 16.16 8.78
CA GLN A 100 22.62 16.73 8.59
C GLN A 100 23.71 15.69 8.84
N GLY A 101 24.74 15.71 8.04
CA GLY A 101 25.89 14.80 8.13
C GLY A 101 25.64 13.39 7.58
N THR A 102 24.45 13.12 7.07
CA THR A 102 24.11 11.83 6.46
C THR A 102 24.54 11.81 4.99
N ARG A 103 25.01 10.64 4.53
CA ARG A 103 25.26 10.40 3.11
C ARG A 103 24.04 9.81 2.47
N TYR A 104 23.60 10.44 1.38
CA TYR A 104 22.49 9.97 0.55
C TYR A 104 23.04 9.51 -0.80
N GLU A 105 22.36 8.54 -1.37
CA GLU A 105 22.62 8.12 -2.74
C GLU A 105 22.03 9.15 -3.71
N MET A 106 22.58 9.20 -4.91
CA MET A 106 21.93 9.93 -6.00
C MET A 106 21.04 8.99 -6.81
N TYR A 107 20.07 9.55 -7.52
CA TYR A 107 19.31 8.80 -8.52
C TYR A 107 20.26 8.21 -9.57
N ARG A 108 20.13 6.90 -9.82
CA ARG A 108 20.86 6.20 -10.88
C ARG A 108 19.97 5.11 -11.49
N HIS A 109 19.85 5.13 -12.81
CA HIS A 109 19.05 4.15 -13.56
C HIS A 109 19.71 2.76 -13.64
N ASP A 110 21.01 2.64 -13.33
CA ASP A 110 21.82 1.44 -13.56
C ASP A 110 22.04 0.58 -12.31
N TYR A 111 21.36 0.87 -11.19
CA TYR A 111 21.45 0.01 -10.01
C TYR A 111 20.98 -1.40 -10.35
N SER A 112 21.83 -2.37 -10.06
CA SER A 112 21.60 -3.78 -10.34
C SER A 112 22.48 -4.65 -9.44
N VAL A 113 22.30 -5.97 -9.52
CA VAL A 113 23.17 -6.92 -8.80
C VAL A 113 24.64 -6.77 -9.16
N ASN A 114 24.94 -6.38 -10.41
CA ASN A 114 26.33 -6.15 -10.90
C ASN A 114 26.82 -4.73 -10.69
N SER A 115 25.94 -3.78 -10.37
CA SER A 115 26.23 -2.37 -10.08
C SER A 115 25.38 -1.91 -8.90
N PRO A 116 25.65 -2.41 -7.68
CA PRO A 116 24.87 -2.03 -6.51
C PRO A 116 25.14 -0.57 -6.13
N SER A 117 24.22 0.00 -5.36
CA SER A 117 24.41 1.34 -4.82
C SER A 117 25.65 1.40 -3.92
N PRO A 118 26.44 2.48 -3.97
CA PRO A 118 27.72 2.51 -3.27
C PRO A 118 27.60 2.65 -1.74
N ILE A 119 26.45 3.07 -1.21
CA ILE A 119 26.21 3.30 0.22
C ILE A 119 25.42 2.16 0.84
N THR A 120 24.20 1.90 0.36
CA THR A 120 23.31 0.87 0.94
C THR A 120 23.54 -0.51 0.36
N GLN A 121 24.38 -0.67 -0.66
CA GLN A 121 24.60 -1.91 -1.42
C GLN A 121 23.33 -2.49 -2.03
N SER A 122 22.34 -1.64 -2.25
CA SER A 122 21.08 -2.03 -2.88
C SER A 122 21.28 -2.33 -4.36
N SER A 123 20.69 -3.43 -4.82
CA SER A 123 20.66 -3.82 -6.24
C SER A 123 19.45 -3.26 -6.98
N ARG A 124 18.58 -2.51 -6.29
CA ARG A 124 17.38 -1.89 -6.84
C ARG A 124 17.37 -0.40 -6.51
N LEU A 125 16.98 0.43 -7.48
CA LEU A 125 16.86 1.87 -7.27
C LEU A 125 15.98 2.20 -6.05
N TYR A 126 14.80 1.60 -5.97
CA TYR A 126 13.79 1.92 -4.95
C TYR A 126 14.13 1.47 -3.53
N ASP A 127 15.20 0.69 -3.36
CA ASP A 127 15.74 0.33 -2.05
C ASP A 127 16.88 1.25 -1.61
N ALA A 128 17.39 2.10 -2.52
CA ALA A 128 18.41 3.11 -2.25
C ALA A 128 17.79 4.37 -1.63
N ARG A 129 18.61 5.17 -0.94
CA ARG A 129 18.20 6.42 -0.28
C ARG A 129 18.52 7.63 -1.16
N TYR A 130 17.90 7.72 -2.33
CA TYR A 130 18.15 8.77 -3.33
C TYR A 130 17.16 9.92 -3.31
N TYR A 131 16.21 9.91 -2.39
CA TYR A 131 15.27 11.00 -2.12
C TYR A 131 15.19 11.23 -0.62
N VAL A 132 14.73 12.41 -0.23
CA VAL A 132 14.54 12.80 1.16
C VAL A 132 13.27 13.62 1.33
N MET A 133 12.74 13.62 2.55
CA MET A 133 11.72 14.57 2.99
C MET A 133 12.32 15.45 4.07
N ASN A 134 12.13 16.77 3.96
CA ASN A 134 12.57 17.74 4.96
C ASN A 134 11.53 17.94 6.08
N GLU A 135 11.85 18.79 7.07
CA GLU A 135 10.94 19.10 8.19
C GLU A 135 9.63 19.79 7.76
N ASN A 136 9.64 20.45 6.60
CA ASN A 136 8.44 21.10 6.02
C ASN A 136 7.61 20.16 5.13
N PHE A 137 7.85 18.86 5.19
CA PHE A 137 7.21 17.83 4.36
C PHE A 137 7.42 18.01 2.84
N ASN A 138 8.47 18.70 2.44
CA ASN A 138 8.89 18.79 1.05
C ASN A 138 9.73 17.58 0.68
N VAL A 139 9.44 16.97 -0.47
CA VAL A 139 10.13 15.79 -0.99
C VAL A 139 11.06 16.18 -2.13
N TYR A 140 12.30 15.72 -2.05
CA TYR A 140 13.38 16.04 -3.00
C TYR A 140 14.06 14.77 -3.49
N VAL A 141 14.40 14.73 -4.76
CA VAL A 141 15.29 13.70 -5.34
C VAL A 141 16.71 14.23 -5.41
N CYS A 142 17.66 13.41 -5.02
CA CYS A 142 19.09 13.71 -5.12
C CYS A 142 19.58 13.46 -6.56
N ILE A 143 19.97 14.52 -7.25
CA ILE A 143 20.50 14.45 -8.62
C ILE A 143 22.02 14.26 -8.60
N ASP A 144 22.70 14.90 -7.66
CA ASP A 144 24.13 14.76 -7.42
C ASP A 144 24.40 14.75 -5.92
N ASN A 145 25.26 13.87 -5.45
CA ASN A 145 25.67 13.76 -4.05
C ASN A 145 27.14 14.14 -3.84
N GLY A 146 27.74 14.87 -4.78
CA GLY A 146 29.14 15.24 -4.75
C GLY A 146 30.10 14.08 -5.02
N SER A 147 29.61 12.99 -5.65
CA SER A 147 30.45 11.86 -6.02
C SER A 147 31.45 12.25 -7.13
N SER A 148 32.66 11.71 -7.03
CA SER A 148 33.76 11.92 -7.95
C SER A 148 34.55 10.62 -8.12
N GLY A 149 35.56 10.63 -9.00
CA GLY A 149 36.40 9.45 -9.18
C GLY A 149 37.19 9.04 -7.93
N ILE A 150 37.50 9.97 -7.06
CA ILE A 150 38.21 9.71 -5.78
C ILE A 150 37.26 9.47 -4.61
N ASN A 151 35.96 9.77 -4.76
CA ASN A 151 34.93 9.60 -3.76
C ASN A 151 33.64 9.11 -4.42
N THR A 152 33.55 7.84 -4.69
CA THR A 152 32.38 7.22 -5.38
C THR A 152 31.14 7.16 -4.52
N THR A 153 31.26 7.27 -3.19
CA THR A 153 30.12 7.25 -2.25
C THR A 153 29.47 8.63 -2.08
N GLY A 154 30.10 9.69 -2.63
CA GLY A 154 29.64 11.06 -2.40
C GLY A 154 29.98 11.60 -1.02
N ASN A 155 29.55 12.82 -0.74
CA ASN A 155 29.81 13.55 0.50
C ASN A 155 28.71 13.33 1.53
N ALA A 156 28.91 13.78 2.76
CA ALA A 156 27.83 13.92 3.74
C ALA A 156 27.07 15.22 3.48
N SER A 157 25.76 15.16 3.40
CA SER A 157 24.91 16.34 3.19
C SER A 157 24.93 17.24 4.43
N GLN A 158 25.22 18.53 4.24
CA GLN A 158 25.35 19.50 5.33
C GLN A 158 24.19 20.50 5.36
N ASP A 159 23.62 20.80 4.22
CA ASP A 159 22.58 21.81 4.06
C ASP A 159 21.24 21.15 3.69
N GLU A 160 20.18 21.44 4.47
CA GLU A 160 18.85 20.96 4.20
C GLU A 160 18.23 21.63 2.98
N PRO A 161 17.69 20.89 1.99
CA PRO A 161 16.97 21.50 0.89
C PRO A 161 15.62 22.06 1.38
N THR A 162 15.40 23.36 1.19
CA THR A 162 14.18 24.06 1.63
C THR A 162 13.48 24.82 0.50
N PHE A 163 14.12 24.89 -0.68
CA PHE A 163 13.60 25.59 -1.86
C PHE A 163 12.48 24.78 -2.56
N THR A 164 11.70 25.48 -3.36
CA THR A 164 10.64 24.88 -4.21
C THR A 164 10.88 25.20 -5.69
N ASP A 165 12.11 25.56 -6.07
CA ASP A 165 12.49 25.84 -7.45
C ASP A 165 12.30 24.60 -8.33
N LEU A 166 11.87 24.85 -9.57
CA LEU A 166 11.58 23.78 -10.52
C LEU A 166 12.86 23.13 -11.07
N GLU A 167 13.95 23.89 -11.18
CA GLU A 167 15.24 23.35 -11.60
C GLU A 167 16.01 22.77 -10.41
N PRO A 168 16.81 21.71 -10.63
CA PRO A 168 17.69 21.18 -9.60
C PRO A 168 18.68 22.24 -9.10
N SER A 169 18.76 22.37 -7.79
CA SER A 169 19.59 23.39 -7.13
C SER A 169 20.37 22.84 -5.96
N LYS A 170 21.46 23.53 -5.59
CA LYS A 170 22.18 23.25 -4.34
C LYS A 170 21.35 23.73 -3.14
N ALA A 171 21.52 23.08 -2.02
CA ALA A 171 21.01 23.57 -0.74
C ALA A 171 22.16 24.29 0.00
N GLY A 172 21.92 25.51 0.48
CA GLY A 172 22.87 26.27 1.29
C GLY A 172 24.24 26.56 0.65
N GLU A 173 25.23 26.83 1.48
CA GLU A 173 26.56 27.32 1.04
C GLU A 173 27.72 26.45 1.56
N SER A 174 27.46 25.28 2.16
CA SER A 174 28.54 24.43 2.72
C SER A 174 29.50 23.87 1.66
N GLY A 175 29.04 23.81 0.39
CA GLY A 175 29.83 23.24 -0.70
C GLY A 175 29.90 21.71 -0.64
N ASP A 176 28.94 21.06 -0.02
CA ASP A 176 28.87 19.59 0.11
C ASP A 176 28.71 18.87 -1.24
N GLY A 177 28.35 19.59 -2.30
CA GLY A 177 28.19 19.06 -3.67
C GLY A 177 26.83 18.43 -3.96
N TYR A 178 25.90 18.52 -3.02
CA TYR A 178 24.55 18.02 -3.26
C TYR A 178 23.76 18.95 -4.18
N ILE A 179 23.07 18.33 -5.14
CA ILE A 179 22.08 18.96 -6.01
C ILE A 179 20.76 18.21 -5.83
N TRP A 180 19.73 18.92 -5.41
CA TRP A 180 18.41 18.40 -5.15
C TRP A 180 17.41 18.91 -6.18
N LYS A 181 16.42 18.08 -6.52
CA LYS A 181 15.25 18.43 -7.32
C LYS A 181 14.02 18.35 -6.43
N TYR A 182 13.31 19.45 -6.24
CA TYR A 182 12.01 19.47 -5.59
C TYR A 182 10.97 18.70 -6.41
N LEU A 183 10.15 17.90 -5.76
CA LEU A 183 9.04 17.17 -6.39
C LEU A 183 7.68 17.65 -5.91
N PHE A 184 7.41 17.53 -4.62
CA PHE A 184 6.12 17.94 -4.05
C PHE A 184 6.22 18.17 -2.54
N THR A 185 5.19 18.84 -2.02
CA THR A 185 4.95 18.95 -0.58
C THR A 185 3.79 18.04 -0.20
N VAL A 186 3.94 17.23 0.85
CA VAL A 186 2.87 16.37 1.35
C VAL A 186 1.72 17.24 1.87
N ALA A 187 0.52 17.02 1.36
CA ALA A 187 -0.63 17.83 1.74
C ALA A 187 -0.98 17.64 3.24
N PRO A 188 -1.41 18.67 3.97
CA PRO A 188 -1.78 18.56 5.38
C PRO A 188 -2.85 17.51 5.67
N SER A 189 -3.81 17.33 4.74
CA SER A 189 -4.83 16.29 4.84
C SER A 189 -4.27 14.88 4.76
N ASP A 190 -3.16 14.70 4.04
CA ASP A 190 -2.49 13.42 3.87
C ASP A 190 -1.56 13.14 5.06
N ILE A 191 -0.93 14.17 5.63
CA ILE A 191 -0.17 14.04 6.87
C ILE A 191 -1.06 13.47 7.98
N ILE A 192 -2.28 14.04 8.17
CA ILE A 192 -3.19 13.59 9.23
C ILE A 192 -3.62 12.12 9.09
N LYS A 193 -3.73 11.62 7.85
CA LYS A 193 -4.29 10.29 7.57
C LYS A 193 -3.26 9.23 7.27
N PHE A 194 -2.16 9.60 6.62
CA PHE A 194 -1.25 8.66 5.97
C PHE A 194 0.19 8.82 6.43
N ASP A 195 0.52 9.84 7.26
CA ASP A 195 1.87 9.99 7.79
C ASP A 195 2.20 8.84 8.75
N SER A 196 3.36 8.26 8.56
CA SER A 196 3.85 7.18 9.40
C SER A 196 5.37 7.28 9.58
N THR A 197 5.93 6.49 10.50
CA THR A 197 7.39 6.41 10.69
C THR A 197 8.11 5.82 9.49
N ASP A 198 7.43 5.01 8.68
CA ASP A 198 8.06 4.20 7.64
C ASP A 198 7.73 4.67 6.22
N PHE A 199 6.66 5.47 6.04
CA PHE A 199 6.13 5.79 4.72
C PHE A 199 5.70 7.24 4.59
N ILE A 200 5.77 7.74 3.35
CA ILE A 200 5.33 9.05 2.90
C ILE A 200 4.24 8.86 1.85
N ALA A 201 3.13 9.61 1.98
CA ALA A 201 2.07 9.62 0.98
C ALA A 201 2.49 10.42 -0.27
N VAL A 202 2.21 9.86 -1.45
CA VAL A 202 2.40 10.53 -2.74
C VAL A 202 1.02 10.90 -3.30
N PRO A 203 0.84 12.09 -3.90
CA PRO A 203 -0.44 12.51 -4.49
C PRO A 203 -0.97 11.48 -5.49
N ASN A 204 -2.28 11.16 -5.43
CA ASN A 204 -2.89 10.13 -6.28
C ASN A 204 -3.12 10.57 -7.72
N ASP A 205 -3.25 11.84 -7.95
CA ASP A 205 -3.67 12.45 -9.19
C ASP A 205 -2.53 13.17 -9.93
N TRP A 206 -1.28 12.68 -9.78
CA TRP A 206 -0.08 13.32 -10.34
C TRP A 206 -0.24 13.70 -11.81
N THR A 207 -0.84 12.84 -12.62
CA THR A 207 -0.99 13.06 -14.06
C THR A 207 -2.23 13.90 -14.43
N THR A 208 -3.21 13.98 -13.54
CA THR A 208 -4.53 14.60 -13.80
C THR A 208 -4.87 15.74 -12.85
N THR A 209 -3.95 16.07 -11.93
CA THR A 209 -4.17 17.10 -10.92
C THR A 209 -4.42 18.48 -11.50
N THR A 210 -5.23 19.26 -10.80
CA THR A 210 -5.40 20.70 -11.01
C THR A 210 -4.51 21.53 -10.07
N ASP A 211 -3.72 20.91 -9.21
CA ASP A 211 -2.76 21.59 -8.35
C ASP A 211 -1.62 22.17 -9.19
N ALA A 212 -1.53 23.48 -9.23
CA ALA A 212 -0.57 24.21 -10.05
C ALA A 212 0.89 23.89 -9.68
N SER A 213 1.19 23.57 -8.41
CA SER A 213 2.54 23.23 -7.98
C SER A 213 2.99 21.91 -8.57
N ILE A 214 2.14 20.90 -8.54
CA ILE A 214 2.42 19.58 -9.13
C ILE A 214 2.47 19.67 -10.66
N GLN A 215 1.53 20.40 -11.27
CA GLN A 215 1.55 20.62 -12.72
C GLN A 215 2.87 21.25 -13.17
N SER A 216 3.32 22.29 -12.48
CA SER A 216 4.58 22.98 -12.81
C SER A 216 5.79 22.05 -12.73
N VAL A 217 5.87 21.19 -11.71
CA VAL A 217 6.96 20.21 -11.58
C VAL A 217 6.92 19.18 -12.72
N ARG A 218 5.73 18.67 -13.03
CA ARG A 218 5.53 17.69 -14.11
C ARG A 218 5.88 18.27 -15.48
N GLU A 219 5.40 19.47 -15.79
CA GLU A 219 5.66 20.15 -17.06
C GLU A 219 7.12 20.57 -17.19
N ASN A 220 7.75 20.99 -16.10
CA ASN A 220 9.19 21.26 -16.08
C ASN A 220 9.99 20.01 -16.42
N GLY A 221 9.63 18.84 -15.89
CA GLY A 221 10.30 17.57 -16.19
C GLY A 221 10.24 17.21 -17.68
N ASP A 222 9.09 17.41 -18.33
CA ASP A 222 8.85 17.12 -19.77
C ASP A 222 9.11 18.32 -20.70
N SER A 223 9.71 19.39 -20.21
CA SER A 223 10.05 20.56 -21.05
C SER A 223 11.10 20.20 -22.10
N ASP A 224 11.13 20.95 -23.20
CA ASP A 224 12.15 20.77 -24.26
C ASP A 224 13.58 20.79 -23.73
N THR A 225 13.82 21.48 -22.63
CA THR A 225 15.14 21.56 -21.99
C THR A 225 15.44 20.34 -21.15
N ASN A 226 14.46 19.84 -20.37
CA ASN A 226 14.68 18.80 -19.35
C ASN A 226 14.34 17.39 -19.81
N ASN A 227 13.61 17.25 -20.95
CA ASN A 227 13.19 15.95 -21.45
C ASN A 227 14.37 15.03 -21.71
N ASN A 228 14.52 13.99 -20.90
CA ASN A 228 15.61 13.04 -20.96
C ASN A 228 17.01 13.71 -21.02
N GLN A 229 17.19 14.78 -20.25
CA GLN A 229 18.45 15.51 -20.13
C GLN A 229 19.37 14.82 -19.12
N ILE A 230 20.63 14.59 -19.49
CA ILE A 230 21.66 14.09 -18.59
C ILE A 230 22.08 15.20 -17.63
N LYS A 231 21.90 14.98 -16.33
CA LYS A 231 22.28 15.96 -15.28
C LYS A 231 23.60 15.60 -14.60
N LYS A 232 24.02 14.33 -14.64
CA LYS A 232 25.22 13.81 -13.99
C LYS A 232 25.89 12.73 -14.83
N VAL A 233 27.22 12.70 -14.80
CA VAL A 233 28.05 11.57 -15.22
C VAL A 233 28.75 11.00 -13.99
N TYR A 234 28.46 9.74 -13.68
CA TYR A 234 29.04 9.04 -12.54
C TYR A 234 30.32 8.33 -12.94
N ILE A 235 31.39 8.45 -12.12
CA ILE A 235 32.69 7.79 -12.33
C ILE A 235 32.70 6.52 -11.49
N ASP A 236 32.45 5.36 -12.12
CA ASP A 236 32.50 4.05 -11.47
C ASP A 236 33.94 3.54 -11.33
N ASN A 237 34.78 3.84 -12.34
CA ASN A 237 36.19 3.54 -12.35
C ASN A 237 36.97 4.68 -13.01
N GLN A 238 38.02 5.19 -12.34
CA GLN A 238 38.87 6.28 -12.82
C GLN A 238 39.71 5.91 -14.04
N GLY A 239 39.99 4.62 -14.20
CA GLY A 239 41.01 4.15 -15.15
C GLY A 239 42.42 4.58 -14.79
N GLU A 240 43.39 4.23 -15.63
CA GLU A 240 44.82 4.61 -15.52
C GLU A 240 45.45 4.78 -16.89
N GLY A 241 46.44 5.68 -16.97
CA GLY A 241 47.22 5.95 -18.20
C GLY A 241 46.52 6.88 -19.19
N TYR A 242 45.54 7.65 -18.72
CA TYR A 242 44.91 8.68 -19.54
C TYR A 242 45.82 9.87 -19.74
N SER A 243 45.87 10.37 -20.97
CA SER A 243 46.58 11.62 -21.29
C SER A 243 45.61 12.80 -21.12
N GLY A 244 46.13 13.96 -20.74
CA GLY A 244 45.31 15.16 -20.62
C GLY A 244 45.55 15.93 -19.33
N GLY A 245 44.65 16.86 -19.02
CA GLY A 245 44.69 17.74 -17.88
C GLY A 245 43.31 18.10 -17.36
N LEU A 246 43.18 19.29 -16.77
CA LEU A 246 41.94 19.79 -16.24
C LEU A 246 41.05 20.38 -17.35
N GLY A 247 39.73 20.29 -17.20
CA GLY A 247 38.75 21.03 -18.00
C GLY A 247 38.60 20.57 -19.45
N GLN A 248 38.83 19.29 -19.75
CA GLN A 248 38.69 18.76 -21.11
C GLN A 248 37.23 18.38 -21.41
N GLU A 249 36.65 18.96 -22.50
CA GLU A 249 35.30 18.72 -22.89
C GLU A 249 35.16 17.54 -23.87
N PHE A 250 34.21 16.63 -23.59
CA PHE A 250 33.92 15.45 -24.41
C PHE A 250 32.42 15.38 -24.71
N ASN A 251 32.11 14.78 -25.87
CA ASN A 251 30.70 14.51 -26.23
C ASN A 251 30.17 13.28 -25.49
N ILE A 252 28.88 13.35 -25.16
CA ILE A 252 28.10 12.18 -24.73
C ILE A 252 27.44 11.64 -25.99
N LEU A 253 27.82 10.44 -26.39
CA LEU A 253 27.27 9.71 -27.52
C LEU A 253 26.07 8.89 -27.06
N GLY A 254 25.06 8.73 -27.93
CA GLY A 254 23.84 7.98 -27.62
C GLY A 254 22.76 8.25 -28.65
N ASP A 255 21.51 8.02 -28.26
CA ASP A 255 20.33 8.35 -29.08
C ASP A 255 19.85 9.80 -28.89
N GLY A 256 20.31 10.46 -27.83
CA GLY A 256 20.07 11.90 -27.60
C GLY A 256 21.04 12.80 -28.37
N THR A 257 20.88 14.10 -28.18
CA THR A 257 21.69 15.12 -28.85
C THR A 257 22.19 16.21 -27.91
N GLY A 258 23.38 16.73 -28.18
CA GLY A 258 23.91 17.93 -27.53
C GLY A 258 24.49 17.71 -26.13
N GLY A 259 24.59 16.47 -25.65
CA GLY A 259 25.19 16.16 -24.35
C GLY A 259 26.71 16.31 -24.39
N LYS A 260 27.27 17.01 -23.37
CA LYS A 260 28.69 17.23 -23.19
C LYS A 260 29.09 17.14 -21.73
N VAL A 261 30.32 16.67 -21.49
CA VAL A 261 30.92 16.53 -20.16
C VAL A 261 32.32 17.08 -20.13
N VAL A 262 32.66 17.82 -19.11
CA VAL A 262 34.02 18.28 -18.83
C VAL A 262 34.66 17.30 -17.85
N VAL A 263 35.84 16.80 -18.21
CA VAL A 263 36.56 15.77 -17.45
C VAL A 263 37.91 16.34 -16.99
N ASP A 264 38.25 16.04 -15.75
CA ASP A 264 39.57 16.34 -15.18
C ASP A 264 40.43 15.08 -15.09
N VAL A 265 41.61 15.12 -15.66
CA VAL A 265 42.62 14.07 -15.58
C VAL A 265 43.78 14.51 -14.71
N ILE A 266 44.01 13.78 -13.61
CA ILE A 266 45.15 14.04 -12.69
C ILE A 266 45.93 12.74 -12.53
N SER A 267 47.25 12.83 -12.79
CA SER A 267 48.16 11.67 -12.71
C SER A 267 47.68 10.46 -13.52
N GLY A 268 47.15 10.72 -14.70
CA GLY A 268 46.64 9.67 -15.60
C GLY A 268 45.32 9.01 -15.17
N LYS A 269 44.63 9.58 -14.21
CA LYS A 269 43.31 9.08 -13.72
C LYS A 269 42.25 10.15 -13.91
N ILE A 270 41.02 9.72 -14.23
CA ILE A 270 39.88 10.60 -14.33
C ILE A 270 39.33 10.85 -12.92
N THR A 271 39.49 12.08 -12.43
CA THR A 271 39.13 12.44 -11.05
C THR A 271 37.76 13.10 -10.93
N ASN A 272 37.34 13.81 -11.98
CA ASN A 272 36.07 14.53 -11.97
C ASN A 272 35.39 14.48 -13.36
N ALA A 273 34.06 14.58 -13.40
CA ALA A 273 33.25 14.64 -14.61
C ALA A 273 32.03 15.52 -14.35
N ILE A 274 32.00 16.71 -14.94
CA ILE A 274 30.93 17.70 -14.77
C ILE A 274 30.20 17.85 -16.10
N VAL A 275 28.89 17.70 -16.09
CA VAL A 275 28.04 17.90 -17.28
C VAL A 275 28.05 19.40 -17.62
N SER A 276 28.60 19.77 -18.76
CA SER A 276 28.60 21.15 -19.28
C SER A 276 27.35 21.43 -20.12
N SER A 277 26.81 20.40 -20.77
CA SER A 277 25.53 20.43 -21.46
C SER A 277 24.85 19.08 -21.31
N GLY A 278 23.66 19.06 -20.74
CA GLY A 278 22.91 17.80 -20.54
C GLY A 278 22.29 17.24 -21.82
N GLY A 279 22.20 18.03 -22.87
CA GLY A 279 21.54 17.65 -24.11
C GLY A 279 20.06 17.32 -23.91
N LYS A 280 19.47 16.54 -24.80
CA LYS A 280 18.07 16.08 -24.68
C LYS A 280 17.84 14.75 -25.39
N GLY A 281 16.79 14.03 -24.97
CA GLY A 281 16.31 12.84 -25.65
C GLY A 281 17.13 11.58 -25.40
N TYR A 282 17.98 11.54 -24.37
CA TYR A 282 18.80 10.38 -24.06
C TYR A 282 18.01 9.27 -23.38
N THR A 283 18.06 8.05 -23.94
CA THR A 283 17.64 6.81 -23.24
C THR A 283 18.84 5.90 -22.95
N TYR A 284 19.99 6.15 -23.58
CA TYR A 284 21.30 5.61 -23.22
C TYR A 284 22.40 6.60 -23.61
N GLY A 285 23.55 6.48 -22.96
CA GLY A 285 24.68 7.36 -23.25
C GLY A 285 26.03 6.74 -22.91
N LEU A 286 27.06 7.22 -23.61
CA LEU A 286 28.45 6.85 -23.42
C LEU A 286 29.33 8.09 -23.55
N VAL A 287 30.30 8.26 -22.68
CA VAL A 287 31.32 9.34 -22.80
C VAL A 287 32.45 8.86 -23.71
N ASP A 288 32.70 9.61 -24.80
CA ASP A 288 33.76 9.26 -25.74
C ASP A 288 35.11 9.86 -25.27
N LEU A 289 35.94 9.01 -24.67
CA LEU A 289 37.30 9.35 -24.23
C LEU A 289 38.38 8.96 -25.25
N GLY A 290 37.99 8.68 -26.50
CA GLY A 290 38.90 8.14 -27.54
C GLY A 290 40.15 8.98 -27.75
N SER A 291 40.07 10.31 -27.65
CA SER A 291 41.22 11.23 -27.86
C SER A 291 42.28 11.20 -26.75
N ILE A 292 41.97 10.69 -25.56
CA ILE A 292 42.89 10.71 -24.39
C ILE A 292 43.23 9.31 -23.85
N ASN A 293 42.73 8.24 -24.46
CA ASN A 293 42.86 6.89 -23.94
C ASN A 293 43.96 6.05 -24.61
N ALA A 294 44.78 6.63 -25.48
CA ALA A 294 45.77 5.89 -26.30
C ALA A 294 46.73 5.02 -25.45
N ASN A 295 47.11 5.49 -24.26
CA ASN A 295 48.03 4.81 -23.34
C ASN A 295 47.29 4.23 -22.12
N ALA A 296 45.98 4.16 -22.12
CA ALA A 296 45.20 3.68 -20.96
C ALA A 296 45.48 2.21 -20.70
N SER A 297 46.13 1.92 -19.56
CA SER A 297 46.40 0.58 -19.06
C SER A 297 45.14 -0.06 -18.44
N THR A 298 44.32 0.75 -17.80
CA THR A 298 43.02 0.36 -17.27
C THR A 298 41.97 1.31 -17.82
N LYS A 299 40.87 0.76 -18.40
CA LYS A 299 39.77 1.57 -18.95
C LYS A 299 38.95 2.23 -17.83
N ALA A 300 38.73 3.53 -17.97
CA ALA A 300 37.76 4.23 -17.13
C ALA A 300 36.32 3.80 -17.46
N LYS A 301 35.46 3.85 -16.45
CA LYS A 301 34.04 3.63 -16.63
C LYS A 301 33.27 4.85 -16.14
N LEU A 302 32.81 5.65 -17.08
CA LEU A 302 31.96 6.82 -16.88
C LEU A 302 30.54 6.49 -17.31
N ILE A 303 29.59 6.73 -16.45
CA ILE A 303 28.17 6.37 -16.66
C ILE A 303 27.36 7.67 -16.71
N PRO A 304 26.91 8.12 -17.90
CA PRO A 304 25.90 9.15 -18.00
C PRO A 304 24.62 8.69 -17.32
N ILE A 305 24.10 9.44 -16.36
CA ILE A 305 22.90 9.07 -15.63
C ILE A 305 21.68 9.46 -16.47
N ILE A 306 20.97 8.44 -16.92
CA ILE A 306 19.72 8.61 -17.67
C ILE A 306 18.61 8.92 -16.69
N PRO A 307 17.87 10.04 -16.83
CA PRO A 307 16.76 10.37 -15.97
C PRO A 307 15.56 9.42 -16.19
N PRO A 308 14.52 9.47 -15.34
CA PRO A 308 13.24 8.84 -15.64
C PRO A 308 12.71 9.31 -17.00
N SER A 309 11.84 8.52 -17.62
CA SER A 309 11.21 8.88 -18.91
C SER A 309 10.61 10.28 -18.85
N LYS A 310 10.95 11.12 -19.82
CA LYS A 310 10.57 12.54 -19.94
C LYS A 310 11.21 13.47 -18.89
N GLY A 311 12.11 12.97 -18.06
CA GLY A 311 12.86 13.77 -17.10
C GLY A 311 12.36 13.71 -15.66
N HIS A 312 13.15 14.26 -14.76
CA HIS A 312 12.87 14.26 -13.33
C HIS A 312 11.63 15.11 -12.98
N GLY A 313 10.73 14.53 -12.22
CA GLY A 313 9.46 15.15 -11.80
C GLY A 313 8.30 14.93 -12.76
N HIS A 314 8.51 14.39 -13.97
CA HIS A 314 7.39 14.15 -14.89
C HIS A 314 6.44 13.08 -14.37
N ASN A 315 6.96 11.95 -13.90
CA ASN A 315 6.19 10.86 -13.33
C ASN A 315 6.75 10.46 -11.97
N ALA A 316 6.23 11.06 -10.90
CA ALA A 316 6.68 10.76 -9.53
C ALA A 316 6.44 9.30 -9.12
N TYR A 317 5.47 8.61 -9.72
CA TYR A 317 5.16 7.22 -9.39
C TYR A 317 6.28 6.27 -9.80
N GLU A 318 6.79 6.44 -11.02
CA GLU A 318 7.92 5.66 -11.52
C GLU A 318 9.24 6.13 -10.91
N GLU A 319 9.42 7.44 -10.77
CA GLU A 319 10.67 7.99 -10.24
C GLU A 319 10.92 7.57 -8.80
N LEU A 320 9.89 7.55 -7.96
CA LEU A 320 10.00 7.21 -6.52
C LEU A 320 9.65 5.76 -6.20
N GLY A 321 9.13 5.00 -7.17
CA GLY A 321 8.81 3.59 -6.97
C GLY A 321 7.61 3.36 -6.06
N THR A 322 6.46 3.95 -6.39
CA THR A 322 5.23 3.84 -5.59
C THR A 322 4.57 2.46 -5.75
N ASP A 323 5.20 1.44 -5.22
CA ASP A 323 4.74 0.06 -5.30
C ASP A 323 3.81 -0.36 -4.15
N ARG A 324 3.42 0.59 -3.28
CA ARG A 324 2.60 0.39 -2.08
C ARG A 324 1.42 1.31 -2.03
N VAL A 325 0.36 0.84 -1.38
CA VAL A 325 -0.88 1.61 -1.19
C VAL A 325 -1.30 1.52 0.27
N LEU A 326 -1.62 2.65 0.87
CA LEU A 326 -2.28 2.73 2.17
C LEU A 326 -3.76 2.99 1.98
N VAL A 327 -4.57 2.22 2.67
CA VAL A 327 -6.02 2.44 2.80
C VAL A 327 -6.32 2.90 4.22
N TYR A 328 -6.89 4.09 4.34
CA TYR A 328 -7.33 4.65 5.62
C TYR A 328 -8.80 4.36 5.85
N ALA A 329 -9.13 3.75 6.99
CA ALA A 329 -10.49 3.59 7.44
C ALA A 329 -10.59 3.92 8.93
N ARG A 330 -11.55 4.76 9.29
CA ARG A 330 -11.89 5.07 10.68
C ARG A 330 -13.21 4.41 11.04
N PHE A 331 -13.16 3.53 12.01
CA PHE A 331 -14.34 2.92 12.62
C PHE A 331 -14.70 3.73 13.86
N GLY A 332 -15.93 4.27 13.89
CA GLY A 332 -16.44 5.06 15.00
C GLY A 332 -17.70 4.42 15.58
N GLY A 333 -17.90 4.56 16.87
CA GLY A 333 -19.08 4.09 17.58
C GLY A 333 -20.32 4.99 17.43
N ASP A 334 -20.25 6.02 16.59
CA ASP A 334 -21.28 7.06 16.50
C ASP A 334 -22.65 6.53 16.14
N ASN A 335 -22.69 5.44 15.36
CA ASN A 335 -23.95 4.79 14.95
C ASN A 335 -24.34 3.57 15.82
N LYS A 336 -23.55 3.22 16.82
CA LYS A 336 -23.72 2.01 17.67
C LYS A 336 -23.77 0.69 16.89
N ASP A 337 -23.39 0.70 15.61
CA ASP A 337 -23.38 -0.48 14.74
C ASP A 337 -22.10 -1.29 14.89
N PHE A 338 -21.03 -0.67 15.36
CA PHE A 338 -19.76 -1.33 15.67
C PHE A 338 -19.71 -1.66 17.17
N PRO A 339 -19.60 -2.96 17.52
CA PRO A 339 -19.47 -3.35 18.93
C PRO A 339 -18.14 -2.83 19.51
N LEU A 340 -18.20 -1.77 20.29
CA LEU A 340 -17.02 -1.10 20.86
C LEU A 340 -16.15 -2.01 21.72
N ASP A 341 -16.78 -3.01 22.36
CA ASP A 341 -16.08 -3.94 23.24
C ASP A 341 -15.56 -5.19 22.52
N THR A 342 -15.80 -5.27 21.22
CA THR A 342 -15.38 -6.43 20.42
C THR A 342 -13.93 -6.29 19.99
N LYS A 343 -13.10 -7.26 20.32
CA LYS A 343 -11.74 -7.36 19.77
C LYS A 343 -11.82 -7.81 18.34
N PHE A 344 -11.10 -7.15 17.46
CA PHE A 344 -10.87 -7.61 16.09
C PHE A 344 -9.37 -7.77 15.86
N ALA A 345 -8.99 -8.67 15.00
CA ALA A 345 -7.58 -8.91 14.68
C ALA A 345 -7.37 -9.22 13.20
N GLN A 346 -8.44 -9.22 12.41
CA GLN A 346 -8.34 -9.46 10.98
C GLN A 346 -9.00 -8.32 10.23
N VAL A 347 -8.30 -7.85 9.21
CA VAL A 347 -8.75 -6.79 8.31
C VAL A 347 -8.78 -7.36 6.91
N GLN A 348 -9.83 -7.09 6.17
CA GLN A 348 -9.98 -7.52 4.78
C GLN A 348 -10.40 -6.35 3.90
N LEU A 349 -9.96 -6.39 2.66
CA LEU A 349 -10.46 -5.52 1.61
C LEU A 349 -11.55 -6.28 0.83
N VAL A 350 -12.76 -5.73 0.82
CA VAL A 350 -13.94 -6.33 0.17
C VAL A 350 -14.27 -5.53 -1.06
N LYS A 351 -14.43 -6.20 -2.20
CA LYS A 351 -14.87 -5.60 -3.47
C LYS A 351 -16.30 -6.05 -3.77
N ASN A 352 -17.14 -5.09 -4.12
CA ASN A 352 -18.52 -5.32 -4.60
C ASN A 352 -19.38 -6.20 -3.69
N PRO A 353 -19.48 -5.90 -2.37
CA PRO A 353 -20.47 -6.58 -1.56
C PRO A 353 -21.87 -6.30 -2.11
N THR A 354 -22.78 -7.25 -1.96
CA THR A 354 -24.17 -7.09 -2.43
C THR A 354 -25.12 -6.85 -1.25
N SER A 355 -26.19 -6.12 -1.50
CA SER A 355 -27.26 -5.97 -0.52
C SER A 355 -27.97 -7.32 -0.28
N ILE A 356 -28.39 -7.59 0.96
CA ILE A 356 -29.06 -8.83 1.32
C ILE A 356 -30.27 -9.08 0.39
N GLY A 357 -30.36 -10.30 -0.12
CA GLY A 357 -31.45 -10.73 -0.99
C GLY A 357 -31.41 -10.17 -2.42
N THR A 358 -30.36 -9.51 -2.81
CA THR A 358 -30.18 -8.95 -4.15
C THR A 358 -28.84 -9.33 -4.77
N THR A 359 -28.69 -9.12 -6.08
CA THR A 359 -27.41 -9.20 -6.80
C THR A 359 -26.79 -7.83 -7.05
N SER A 360 -27.44 -6.76 -6.57
CA SER A 360 -26.98 -5.40 -6.77
C SER A 360 -25.79 -5.07 -5.86
N VAL A 361 -24.75 -4.46 -6.43
CA VAL A 361 -23.60 -4.00 -5.68
C VAL A 361 -24.03 -2.93 -4.67
N TYR A 362 -23.54 -3.05 -3.46
CA TYR A 362 -23.81 -2.10 -2.39
C TYR A 362 -22.85 -0.92 -2.45
N PHE A 363 -23.40 0.30 -2.34
CA PHE A 363 -22.64 1.57 -2.42
C PHE A 363 -22.79 2.44 -1.18
N GLY A 364 -23.37 1.96 -0.09
CA GLY A 364 -23.46 2.72 1.16
C GLY A 364 -22.10 3.03 1.79
N ASP A 365 -22.03 4.00 2.69
CA ASP A 365 -20.78 4.43 3.34
C ASP A 365 -20.21 3.38 4.29
N SER A 366 -21.06 2.53 4.85
CA SER A 366 -20.68 1.46 5.77
C SER A 366 -21.72 0.33 5.73
N PHE A 367 -21.31 -0.84 6.19
CA PHE A 367 -22.22 -1.96 6.35
C PHE A 367 -21.94 -2.74 7.64
N SER A 368 -22.97 -3.40 8.17
CA SER A 368 -22.83 -4.48 9.14
C SER A 368 -22.96 -5.82 8.42
N SER A 369 -22.03 -6.74 8.65
CA SER A 369 -22.07 -8.09 8.10
C SER A 369 -22.58 -9.13 9.10
N LEU A 370 -23.02 -8.69 10.27
CA LEU A 370 -23.59 -9.54 11.29
C LEU A 370 -24.96 -10.04 10.85
N ASN A 371 -25.23 -11.31 11.12
CA ASN A 371 -26.58 -11.83 11.05
C ASN A 371 -27.43 -11.19 12.16
N ALA A 372 -28.72 -11.02 11.91
CA ALA A 372 -29.63 -10.44 12.89
C ALA A 372 -30.98 -11.10 12.85
N PHE A 373 -31.65 -11.16 14.01
CA PHE A 373 -33.05 -11.45 14.13
C PHE A 373 -33.67 -10.66 15.28
N LYS A 374 -34.97 -10.52 15.24
CA LYS A 374 -35.79 -9.88 16.26
C LYS A 374 -36.58 -10.91 17.00
N PHE A 375 -36.71 -10.77 18.31
CA PHE A 375 -37.54 -11.62 19.13
C PHE A 375 -38.92 -10.99 19.34
N SER A 376 -39.95 -11.83 19.32
CA SER A 376 -41.30 -11.47 19.78
C SER A 376 -41.34 -11.39 21.30
N THR A 377 -40.72 -12.38 21.97
CA THR A 377 -40.63 -12.47 23.43
C THR A 377 -39.21 -12.85 23.84
N THR A 378 -38.76 -12.28 24.97
CA THR A 378 -37.44 -12.61 25.52
C THR A 378 -37.51 -12.71 27.03
N SER A 379 -36.65 -13.51 27.63
CA SER A 379 -36.39 -13.59 29.07
C SER A 379 -34.89 -13.54 29.31
N GLY A 380 -34.45 -12.72 30.26
CA GLY A 380 -33.05 -12.52 30.54
C GLY A 380 -32.31 -11.61 29.53
N ASN A 381 -31.03 -11.45 29.73
CA ASN A 381 -30.13 -10.70 28.83
C ASN A 381 -28.91 -11.60 28.55
N PRO A 382 -28.56 -11.84 27.27
CA PRO A 382 -27.37 -12.58 26.94
C PRO A 382 -26.14 -11.69 27.06
N SER A 383 -25.00 -12.31 27.29
CA SER A 383 -23.70 -11.61 27.26
C SER A 383 -23.14 -11.57 25.84
N ILE A 384 -22.37 -10.53 25.51
CA ILE A 384 -21.62 -10.48 24.24
C ILE A 384 -20.60 -11.64 24.20
N GLY A 385 -20.53 -12.34 23.08
CA GLY A 385 -19.68 -13.52 22.89
C GLY A 385 -20.29 -14.82 23.43
N GLU A 386 -21.46 -14.76 24.03
CA GLU A 386 -22.14 -15.96 24.52
C GLU A 386 -22.68 -16.82 23.38
N LYS A 387 -22.56 -18.14 23.54
CA LYS A 387 -23.09 -19.13 22.60
C LYS A 387 -24.62 -19.18 22.69
N ILE A 388 -25.29 -19.06 21.56
CA ILE A 388 -26.72 -19.24 21.45
C ILE A 388 -27.03 -20.47 20.61
N THR A 389 -28.09 -21.19 21.00
CA THR A 389 -28.55 -22.39 20.30
C THR A 389 -30.07 -22.39 20.13
N GLN A 390 -30.54 -23.00 19.04
CA GLN A 390 -31.92 -23.25 18.77
C GLN A 390 -32.09 -24.67 18.24
N THR A 391 -32.98 -25.46 18.79
CA THR A 391 -33.37 -26.75 18.21
C THR A 391 -34.32 -26.49 17.04
N LEU A 392 -33.95 -26.92 15.84
CA LEU A 392 -34.75 -26.75 14.64
C LEU A 392 -35.81 -27.85 14.50
N GLY A 393 -36.78 -27.65 13.62
CA GLY A 393 -37.82 -28.63 13.32
C GLY A 393 -37.29 -30.00 12.86
N SER A 394 -36.10 -30.04 12.31
CA SER A 394 -35.38 -31.27 11.95
C SER A 394 -34.76 -32.03 13.14
N GLY A 395 -34.82 -31.49 14.34
CA GLY A 395 -34.11 -32.00 15.51
C GLY A 395 -32.63 -31.62 15.58
N LEU A 396 -32.10 -30.96 14.55
CA LEU A 396 -30.77 -30.40 14.50
C LEU A 396 -30.72 -29.09 15.29
N LYS A 397 -29.50 -28.61 15.62
CA LYS A 397 -29.33 -27.33 16.34
C LYS A 397 -28.69 -26.28 15.44
N ALA A 398 -29.28 -25.08 15.36
CA ALA A 398 -28.58 -23.88 14.93
C ALA A 398 -27.73 -23.35 16.08
N VAL A 399 -26.50 -22.91 15.78
CA VAL A 399 -25.54 -22.41 16.76
C VAL A 399 -25.01 -21.08 16.26
N GLY A 400 -24.89 -20.11 17.15
CA GLY A 400 -24.28 -18.80 16.87
C GLY A 400 -23.68 -18.20 18.14
N TYR A 401 -23.11 -17.02 18.01
CA TYR A 401 -22.52 -16.24 19.11
C TYR A 401 -23.07 -14.83 19.10
N VAL A 402 -23.46 -14.33 20.25
CA VAL A 402 -24.04 -12.98 20.40
C VAL A 402 -22.98 -11.92 20.11
N ALA A 403 -23.20 -11.09 19.11
CA ALA A 403 -22.39 -9.91 18.83
C ALA A 403 -22.93 -8.66 19.54
N SER A 404 -24.25 -8.48 19.55
CA SER A 404 -24.94 -7.45 20.34
C SER A 404 -26.39 -7.83 20.57
N TYR A 405 -26.96 -7.33 21.65
CA TYR A 405 -28.38 -7.48 21.95
C TYR A 405 -28.93 -6.15 22.46
N ASP A 406 -29.99 -5.68 21.84
CA ASP A 406 -30.76 -4.51 22.30
C ASP A 406 -32.08 -4.97 22.91
N ALA A 407 -32.18 -4.88 24.22
CA ALA A 407 -33.35 -5.33 24.97
C ALA A 407 -34.61 -4.50 24.66
N GLU A 408 -34.49 -3.24 24.25
CA GLU A 408 -35.64 -2.37 23.92
C GLU A 408 -36.25 -2.76 22.59
N THR A 409 -35.44 -2.94 21.55
CA THR A 409 -35.88 -3.34 20.22
C THR A 409 -36.06 -4.86 20.11
N LYS A 410 -35.48 -5.61 21.05
CA LYS A 410 -35.38 -7.10 21.03
C LYS A 410 -34.63 -7.60 19.80
N VAL A 411 -33.70 -6.84 19.27
CA VAL A 411 -32.87 -7.25 18.12
C VAL A 411 -31.57 -7.81 18.64
N MET A 412 -31.23 -9.00 18.18
CA MET A 412 -29.95 -9.64 18.42
C MET A 412 -29.17 -9.69 17.11
N LYS A 413 -27.92 -9.20 17.14
CA LYS A 413 -26.93 -9.45 16.09
C LYS A 413 -26.03 -10.58 16.55
N TYR A 414 -25.71 -11.48 15.63
CA TYR A 414 -24.97 -12.69 15.96
C TYR A 414 -24.05 -13.12 14.82
N ILE A 415 -23.12 -13.98 15.17
CA ILE A 415 -22.15 -14.57 14.24
C ILE A 415 -22.38 -16.06 14.17
N GLN A 416 -22.27 -16.61 12.95
CA GLN A 416 -22.16 -18.03 12.69
C GLN A 416 -20.87 -18.26 11.90
N ASP A 417 -20.02 -19.16 12.40
CA ASP A 417 -18.71 -19.42 11.81
C ASP A 417 -18.62 -20.88 11.36
N ARG A 418 -18.49 -21.09 10.06
CA ARG A 418 -18.33 -22.41 9.47
C ARG A 418 -17.08 -23.15 9.93
N SER A 419 -16.01 -22.42 10.22
CA SER A 419 -14.76 -23.03 10.65
C SER A 419 -14.89 -23.77 11.99
N LEU A 420 -15.83 -23.36 12.84
CA LEU A 420 -16.13 -24.06 14.09
C LEU A 420 -16.74 -25.44 13.87
N TYR A 421 -17.32 -25.69 12.71
CA TYR A 421 -17.97 -26.97 12.37
C TYR A 421 -17.00 -27.99 11.76
N PHE A 422 -15.85 -27.57 11.30
CA PHE A 422 -14.90 -28.47 10.61
C PHE A 422 -13.65 -28.85 11.40
N GLY A 423 -13.41 -28.25 12.56
CA GLY A 423 -12.05 -28.27 13.14
C GLY A 423 -11.88 -28.92 14.50
N ASN A 424 -12.91 -29.41 15.20
CA ASN A 424 -12.69 -29.82 16.58
C ASN A 424 -13.48 -31.04 17.06
N SER A 425 -12.72 -32.06 17.43
CA SER A 425 -13.25 -33.35 17.88
C SER A 425 -13.82 -33.37 19.31
N THR A 426 -13.63 -32.32 20.10
CA THR A 426 -14.00 -32.28 21.50
C THR A 426 -15.43 -31.79 21.76
N ASP A 427 -16.02 -31.05 20.83
CA ASP A 427 -17.37 -30.49 20.96
C ASP A 427 -18.36 -31.06 19.95
N GLN A 428 -18.12 -32.24 19.41
CA GLN A 428 -18.97 -32.87 18.38
C GLN A 428 -20.44 -33.06 18.77
N THR A 429 -20.75 -33.04 20.05
CA THR A 429 -22.12 -33.15 20.51
C THR A 429 -22.99 -31.92 20.22
N ASP A 430 -22.36 -30.76 20.02
CA ASP A 430 -23.03 -29.51 19.71
C ASP A 430 -23.08 -29.20 18.19
N TYR A 431 -22.36 -29.96 17.39
CA TYR A 431 -22.23 -29.77 15.92
C TYR A 431 -23.18 -30.65 15.11
N VAL A 432 -24.22 -31.16 15.71
CA VAL A 432 -25.29 -31.91 15.00
C VAL A 432 -26.04 -31.03 13.99
N GLY A 433 -25.61 -29.79 13.85
CA GLY A 433 -26.22 -28.79 13.00
C GLY A 433 -25.60 -28.61 11.62
N ILE A 434 -24.68 -29.47 11.19
CA ILE A 434 -24.21 -29.41 9.80
C ILE A 434 -25.13 -30.26 8.95
N SER A 435 -25.74 -29.66 7.92
CA SER A 435 -26.33 -30.46 6.86
C SER A 435 -25.26 -31.37 6.26
N THR A 436 -25.64 -32.49 5.70
CA THR A 436 -24.73 -33.42 4.98
C THR A 436 -23.91 -32.73 3.88
N GLN A 437 -24.11 -31.43 3.62
CA GLN A 437 -23.45 -30.59 2.64
C GLN A 437 -22.52 -29.54 3.26
N GLY A 438 -22.27 -29.57 4.58
CA GLY A 438 -21.34 -28.64 5.24
C GLY A 438 -21.85 -27.21 5.36
N GLN A 439 -23.15 -26.97 5.27
CA GLN A 439 -23.75 -25.65 5.44
C GLN A 439 -24.07 -25.36 6.89
N VAL A 440 -23.81 -24.15 7.33
CA VAL A 440 -24.27 -23.66 8.64
C VAL A 440 -25.80 -23.61 8.66
N LEU A 441 -26.40 -24.21 9.70
CA LEU A 441 -27.85 -24.17 9.87
C LEU A 441 -28.28 -22.79 10.38
N ALA A 442 -29.17 -22.16 9.64
CA ALA A 442 -29.74 -20.87 10.02
C ALA A 442 -30.74 -21.03 11.19
N PHE A 443 -30.81 -20.01 12.04
CA PHE A 443 -31.89 -19.87 13.00
C PHE A 443 -33.22 -19.68 12.27
N GLU A 444 -34.28 -20.23 12.82
CA GLU A 444 -35.62 -20.19 12.20
C GLU A 444 -36.67 -19.59 13.13
N SER A 445 -37.67 -18.98 12.56
CA SER A 445 -38.87 -18.59 13.29
C SER A 445 -39.74 -19.84 13.54
N SER A 446 -39.75 -20.32 14.77
CA SER A 446 -40.48 -21.51 15.19
C SER A 446 -40.90 -21.39 16.65
N THR A 447 -41.61 -22.39 17.15
CA THR A 447 -41.99 -22.50 18.56
C THR A 447 -40.79 -22.77 19.47
N ASN A 448 -39.69 -23.27 18.91
CA ASN A 448 -38.47 -23.53 19.67
C ASN A 448 -37.71 -22.22 19.93
N GLN A 449 -37.41 -21.96 21.19
CA GLN A 449 -36.70 -20.76 21.59
C GLN A 449 -35.22 -20.87 21.32
N VAL A 450 -34.64 -19.72 21.00
CA VAL A 450 -33.19 -19.54 21.11
C VAL A 450 -32.83 -19.45 22.59
N SER A 451 -31.79 -20.15 23.01
CA SER A 451 -31.35 -20.19 24.40
C SER A 451 -29.84 -19.94 24.52
N ALA A 452 -29.41 -19.44 25.68
CA ALA A 452 -28.01 -19.23 26.01
C ALA A 452 -27.69 -19.74 27.44
N PRO A 453 -26.44 -20.10 27.75
CA PRO A 453 -26.04 -20.59 29.07
C PRO A 453 -26.31 -19.63 30.22
N SER A 454 -26.37 -18.33 29.98
CA SER A 454 -26.75 -17.30 30.97
C SER A 454 -28.21 -17.43 31.47
N GLY A 455 -29.02 -18.31 30.87
CA GLY A 455 -30.43 -18.41 31.11
C GLY A 455 -31.29 -17.50 30.20
N PHE A 456 -30.66 -16.82 29.25
CA PHE A 456 -31.42 -16.11 28.22
C PHE A 456 -32.26 -17.09 27.40
N SER A 457 -33.48 -16.67 27.06
CA SER A 457 -34.32 -17.36 26.07
C SER A 457 -35.17 -16.37 25.28
N GLY A 458 -35.44 -16.69 24.00
CA GLY A 458 -36.26 -15.83 23.16
C GLY A 458 -36.89 -16.57 21.97
N SER A 459 -38.09 -16.17 21.61
CA SER A 459 -38.78 -16.67 20.44
C SER A 459 -38.58 -15.71 19.26
N ILE A 460 -38.03 -16.21 18.15
CA ILE A 460 -37.82 -15.40 16.94
C ILE A 460 -39.15 -14.99 16.36
N GLU A 461 -39.27 -13.72 15.99
CA GLU A 461 -40.50 -13.17 15.42
C GLU A 461 -40.79 -13.80 14.03
N THR A 462 -42.04 -14.22 13.81
CA THR A 462 -42.42 -14.89 12.55
C THR A 462 -42.34 -14.03 11.31
N THR A 463 -42.41 -12.73 11.50
CA THR A 463 -42.32 -11.71 10.43
C THR A 463 -40.91 -11.14 10.26
N PHE A 464 -39.90 -11.75 10.88
CA PHE A 464 -38.53 -11.27 10.81
C PHE A 464 -37.98 -11.37 9.39
N SER A 465 -37.42 -10.25 8.91
CA SER A 465 -36.72 -10.15 7.63
C SER A 465 -35.25 -9.87 7.89
N LEU A 466 -34.35 -10.62 7.30
CA LEU A 466 -32.92 -10.31 7.31
C LEU A 466 -32.69 -8.91 6.70
N GLY A 467 -31.74 -8.15 7.25
CA GLY A 467 -31.42 -6.82 6.74
C GLY A 467 -32.29 -5.69 7.30
N ILE A 468 -32.83 -5.85 8.49
CA ILE A 468 -33.57 -4.77 9.18
C ILE A 468 -32.63 -3.57 9.37
N THR A 469 -33.06 -2.39 8.88
CA THR A 469 -32.33 -1.13 9.05
C THR A 469 -32.81 -0.33 10.25
N THR A 470 -34.10 -0.45 10.55
CA THR A 470 -34.74 0.33 11.62
C THR A 470 -35.76 -0.52 12.36
N VAL A 471 -35.73 -0.48 13.69
CA VAL A 471 -36.73 -1.02 14.58
C VAL A 471 -37.17 0.06 15.54
N GLY A 472 -38.43 0.46 15.43
CA GLY A 472 -38.91 1.66 16.15
C GLY A 472 -38.18 2.93 15.63
N SER A 473 -37.59 3.70 16.52
CA SER A 473 -36.81 4.88 16.19
C SER A 473 -35.30 4.60 16.09
N LYS A 474 -34.86 3.35 16.33
CA LYS A 474 -33.44 2.99 16.33
C LYS A 474 -33.00 2.41 15.00
N ASN A 475 -31.85 2.89 14.51
CA ASN A 475 -31.18 2.28 13.38
C ASN A 475 -30.44 1.02 13.83
N VAL A 476 -30.78 -0.13 13.27
CA VAL A 476 -30.15 -1.43 13.57
C VAL A 476 -29.16 -1.88 12.49
N GLY A 477 -28.89 -0.99 11.52
CA GLY A 477 -27.88 -1.19 10.47
C GLY A 477 -28.37 -2.06 9.30
N LEU A 478 -27.72 -1.88 8.16
CA LEU A 478 -27.91 -2.68 6.95
C LEU A 478 -26.97 -3.87 6.98
N GLY A 479 -27.52 -5.07 6.79
CA GLY A 479 -26.73 -6.24 6.49
C GLY A 479 -26.36 -6.29 5.01
N VAL A 480 -25.18 -6.78 4.70
CA VAL A 480 -24.74 -7.12 3.35
C VAL A 480 -24.37 -8.58 3.26
N THR A 481 -24.51 -9.17 2.08
CA THR A 481 -24.02 -10.51 1.79
C THR A 481 -22.82 -10.45 0.87
N PHE A 482 -21.89 -11.38 1.09
CA PHE A 482 -20.78 -11.59 0.17
C PHE A 482 -21.19 -12.68 -0.82
N THR A 483 -21.20 -12.35 -2.11
CA THR A 483 -21.50 -13.35 -3.16
C THR A 483 -20.44 -14.46 -3.10
N ASN A 484 -20.91 -15.72 -3.08
CA ASN A 484 -20.08 -16.95 -3.02
C ASN A 484 -19.29 -17.16 -1.73
N GLY A 485 -19.63 -16.48 -0.63
CA GLY A 485 -19.00 -16.71 0.66
C GLY A 485 -17.53 -16.35 0.75
N LEU A 486 -16.98 -15.70 -0.25
CA LEU A 486 -15.58 -15.30 -0.35
C LEU A 486 -15.51 -13.95 -1.05
N ALA A 487 -15.48 -12.88 -0.26
CA ALA A 487 -14.74 -11.73 -0.71
C ALA A 487 -13.26 -12.13 -0.65
N THR A 488 -12.77 -12.78 -1.68
CA THR A 488 -11.34 -12.89 -1.84
C THR A 488 -10.83 -11.46 -1.97
N PRO A 489 -9.94 -10.99 -1.09
CA PRO A 489 -9.23 -9.79 -1.38
C PRO A 489 -8.53 -10.02 -2.71
N GLU A 490 -8.90 -9.31 -3.76
CA GLU A 490 -8.14 -9.25 -5.01
C GLU A 490 -6.85 -8.44 -4.79
N ILE A 491 -6.20 -8.71 -3.67
CA ILE A 491 -4.87 -8.23 -3.40
C ILE A 491 -3.96 -9.29 -3.93
N ASN A 492 -3.34 -8.96 -5.02
CA ASN A 492 -2.37 -9.82 -5.67
C ASN A 492 -1.24 -10.12 -4.68
N LYS A 493 -1.22 -11.34 -4.15
CA LYS A 493 -0.33 -11.85 -3.09
C LYS A 493 1.17 -11.77 -3.43
N GLY A 494 1.55 -11.13 -4.51
CA GLY A 494 2.92 -10.95 -4.94
C GLY A 494 3.38 -9.51 -5.07
N SER A 495 2.54 -8.51 -4.87
CA SER A 495 2.83 -7.17 -5.35
C SER A 495 2.97 -6.09 -4.30
N GLY A 496 3.22 -6.38 -3.08
CA GLY A 496 3.48 -5.35 -2.09
C GLY A 496 2.79 -5.60 -0.76
N ASP A 497 3.42 -5.14 0.28
CA ASP A 497 2.87 -5.14 1.62
C ASP A 497 1.70 -4.17 1.67
N ILE A 498 0.53 -4.65 2.07
CA ILE A 498 -0.52 -3.75 2.51
C ILE A 498 -0.19 -3.38 3.93
N ILE A 499 -0.06 -2.09 4.15
CA ILE A 499 0.16 -1.54 5.47
C ILE A 499 -1.22 -1.25 6.04
N TYR A 500 -1.49 -1.88 7.15
CA TYR A 500 -2.74 -1.76 7.90
C TYR A 500 -2.69 -0.57 8.84
#